data_7ff5506fb6db54f811794e635a00554e
#
_entry.id   7ff5506fb6db54f811794e635a00554e
#
_cell.length_a   1.000
_cell.length_b   1.000
_cell.length_c   1.000
_cell.angle_alpha   90.00
_cell.angle_beta   90.00
_cell.angle_gamma   90.00
#
_symmetry.space_group_name_H-M   'P 1'
#
loop_
_entity.id
_entity.type
_entity.pdbx_description
1 polymer ?
#
loop_
_entity_poly.entity_id
_entity_poly.type
_entity_poly.pdbx_seq_one_letter_code
_entity_poly.pdbx_strand_id
1 'polypeptide(L)'
;MAQPVKVLIVDDSRTIRALIKRSFAQNPDIEVCGEAANPLEARDLIIKDQPDVITLDVEMPGMNGLQFLEKIMRMRPIPVVMVSSLTAKGADTAITALQMGAFDCYPKHNVAPGEDAFAGLGRLVVLAARSQPVSRIQRRTPSAPVSHAQTTWGNSVDLVAIGSSTGGVEALEEVLSGFPQKSPPVVICQHM
;
A
#
# COMPACT_ATOMS: atom_id res chain seq x y z
N MET A 1 23.64 7.84 -12.32
CA MET A 1 22.29 8.23 -11.88
C MET A 1 21.44 6.97 -11.84
N ALA A 2 20.60 6.80 -10.81
CA ALA A 2 19.67 5.68 -10.77
C ALA A 2 18.63 5.84 -11.90
N GLN A 3 18.18 4.74 -12.50
CA GLN A 3 17.10 4.79 -13.51
C GLN A 3 15.80 5.27 -12.86
N PRO A 4 14.99 6.06 -13.57
CA PRO A 4 13.69 6.47 -13.07
C PRO A 4 12.77 5.24 -12.88
N VAL A 5 11.92 5.32 -11.88
CA VAL A 5 10.94 4.28 -11.54
C VAL A 5 9.80 4.30 -12.56
N LYS A 6 9.52 3.17 -13.19
CA LYS A 6 8.41 3.01 -14.13
C LYS A 6 7.09 2.82 -13.39
N VAL A 7 6.18 3.77 -13.56
CA VAL A 7 4.87 3.77 -12.91
C VAL A 7 3.76 3.54 -13.91
N LEU A 8 2.87 2.59 -13.60
CA LEU A 8 1.58 2.42 -14.28
C LEU A 8 0.48 3.09 -13.45
N ILE A 9 -0.28 3.99 -14.07
CA ILE A 9 -1.43 4.65 -13.44
C ILE A 9 -2.71 3.93 -13.84
N VAL A 10 -3.48 3.44 -12.86
CA VAL A 10 -4.74 2.71 -13.08
C VAL A 10 -5.87 3.41 -12.32
N ASP A 11 -6.76 4.07 -13.04
CA ASP A 11 -7.90 4.82 -12.50
C ASP A 11 -8.92 5.00 -13.63
N ASP A 12 -10.22 4.83 -13.40
CA ASP A 12 -11.24 4.98 -14.44
C ASP A 12 -11.44 6.43 -14.87
N SER A 13 -11.18 7.38 -13.96
CA SER A 13 -11.30 8.82 -14.21
C SER A 13 -10.11 9.36 -15.01
N ARG A 14 -10.38 9.77 -16.25
CA ARG A 14 -9.37 10.46 -17.09
C ARG A 14 -8.78 11.70 -16.42
N THR A 15 -9.60 12.41 -15.65
CA THR A 15 -9.16 13.62 -14.92
C THR A 15 -8.16 13.26 -13.84
N ILE A 16 -8.43 12.23 -13.05
CA ILE A 16 -7.53 11.78 -11.98
C ILE A 16 -6.21 11.30 -12.58
N ARG A 17 -6.24 10.48 -13.65
CA ARG A 17 -5.00 10.06 -14.32
C ARG A 17 -4.17 11.25 -14.80
N ALA A 18 -4.80 12.25 -15.39
CA ALA A 18 -4.11 13.47 -15.85
C ALA A 18 -3.48 14.26 -14.69
N LEU A 19 -4.17 14.36 -13.54
CA LEU A 19 -3.65 15.04 -12.34
C LEU A 19 -2.47 14.29 -11.74
N ILE A 20 -2.56 12.96 -11.60
CA ILE A 20 -1.45 12.12 -11.11
C ILE A 20 -0.25 12.25 -12.04
N LYS A 21 -0.46 12.15 -13.35
CA LYS A 21 0.61 12.30 -14.35
C LYS A 21 1.28 13.66 -14.29
N ARG A 22 0.49 14.73 -14.11
CA ARG A 22 1.02 16.10 -13.94
C ARG A 22 1.88 16.20 -12.68
N SER A 23 1.43 15.63 -11.56
CA SER A 23 2.20 15.61 -10.32
C SER A 23 3.52 14.86 -10.50
N PHE A 24 3.50 13.72 -11.17
CA PHE A 24 4.70 12.92 -11.43
C PHE A 24 5.69 13.57 -12.40
N ALA A 25 5.22 14.39 -13.34
CA ALA A 25 6.07 15.07 -14.32
C ALA A 25 7.08 16.04 -13.66
N GLN A 26 6.86 16.43 -12.41
CA GLN A 26 7.78 17.28 -11.65
C GLN A 26 8.88 16.49 -10.92
N ASN A 27 8.81 15.15 -10.93
CA ASN A 27 9.74 14.28 -10.22
C ASN A 27 10.63 13.53 -11.22
N PRO A 28 11.93 13.86 -11.32
CA PRO A 28 12.85 13.21 -12.28
C PRO A 28 13.11 11.73 -11.98
N ASP A 29 12.77 11.26 -10.77
CA ASP A 29 12.90 9.85 -10.38
C ASP A 29 11.73 8.98 -10.88
N ILE A 30 10.73 9.56 -11.58
CA ILE A 30 9.51 8.86 -12.02
C ILE A 30 9.35 8.95 -13.54
N GLU A 31 9.08 7.78 -14.16
CA GLU A 31 8.65 7.65 -15.54
C GLU A 31 7.26 7.02 -15.58
N VAL A 32 6.26 7.74 -16.10
CA VAL A 32 4.94 7.14 -16.33
C VAL A 32 4.99 6.28 -17.59
N CYS A 33 5.06 4.98 -17.44
CA CYS A 33 5.16 4.03 -18.55
C CYS A 33 3.80 3.71 -19.20
N GLY A 34 2.69 3.98 -18.52
CA GLY A 34 1.36 3.75 -19.07
C GLY A 34 0.23 4.29 -18.20
N GLU A 35 -0.96 4.39 -18.81
CA GLU A 35 -2.21 4.77 -18.17
C GLU A 35 -3.29 3.75 -18.57
N ALA A 36 -4.07 3.25 -17.62
CA ALA A 36 -5.17 2.33 -17.85
C ALA A 36 -6.45 2.85 -17.20
N ALA A 37 -7.58 2.70 -17.88
CA ALA A 37 -8.89 3.08 -17.38
C ALA A 37 -9.63 1.91 -16.71
N ASN A 38 -9.10 0.70 -16.79
CA ASN A 38 -9.71 -0.50 -16.25
C ASN A 38 -8.67 -1.62 -16.06
N PRO A 39 -9.00 -2.67 -15.29
CA PRO A 39 -8.11 -3.80 -15.04
C PRO A 39 -7.64 -4.58 -16.28
N LEU A 40 -8.42 -4.61 -17.36
CA LEU A 40 -8.02 -5.33 -18.59
C LEU A 40 -6.91 -4.59 -19.31
N GLU A 41 -7.05 -3.28 -19.50
CA GLU A 41 -6.00 -2.43 -20.05
C GLU A 41 -4.74 -2.47 -19.17
N ALA A 42 -4.92 -2.38 -17.86
CA ALA A 42 -3.81 -2.46 -16.92
C ALA A 42 -3.02 -3.77 -17.05
N ARG A 43 -3.70 -4.91 -17.18
CA ARG A 43 -3.07 -6.22 -17.37
C ARG A 43 -2.17 -6.24 -18.61
N ASP A 44 -2.67 -5.72 -19.73
CA ASP A 44 -1.93 -5.72 -20.98
C ASP A 44 -0.69 -4.83 -20.92
N LEU A 45 -0.80 -3.67 -20.24
CA LEU A 45 0.32 -2.77 -19.99
C LEU A 45 1.33 -3.37 -18.99
N ILE A 46 0.89 -4.08 -17.95
CA ILE A 46 1.78 -4.79 -17.02
C ILE A 46 2.66 -5.79 -17.74
N ILE A 47 2.10 -6.51 -18.71
CA ILE A 47 2.83 -7.51 -19.50
C ILE A 47 3.81 -6.83 -20.45
N LYS A 48 3.37 -5.77 -21.13
CA LYS A 48 4.12 -5.06 -22.17
C LYS A 48 5.25 -4.19 -21.58
N ASP A 49 4.91 -3.32 -20.64
CA ASP A 49 5.77 -2.21 -20.21
C ASP A 49 6.52 -2.52 -18.91
N GLN A 50 6.15 -3.60 -18.21
CA GLN A 50 6.79 -4.09 -16.98
C GLN A 50 7.04 -2.98 -15.95
N PRO A 51 5.98 -2.38 -15.38
CA PRO A 51 6.11 -1.32 -14.39
C PRO A 51 6.80 -1.83 -13.11
N ASP A 52 7.55 -0.94 -12.46
CA ASP A 52 8.18 -1.18 -11.16
C ASP A 52 7.18 -0.99 -10.02
N VAL A 53 6.13 -0.19 -10.24
CA VAL A 53 5.07 0.11 -9.26
C VAL A 53 3.78 0.49 -9.99
N ILE A 54 2.64 0.23 -9.33
CA ILE A 54 1.31 0.57 -9.84
C ILE A 54 0.62 1.50 -8.86
N THR A 55 0.03 2.61 -9.35
CA THR A 55 -1.02 3.32 -8.61
C THR A 55 -2.36 2.78 -9.04
N LEU A 56 -3.21 2.38 -8.08
CA LEU A 56 -4.45 1.64 -8.37
C LEU A 56 -5.63 2.27 -7.64
N ASP A 57 -6.62 2.72 -8.40
CA ASP A 57 -7.88 3.16 -7.83
C ASP A 57 -8.66 1.99 -7.22
N VAL A 58 -9.33 2.27 -6.13
CA VAL A 58 -10.22 1.34 -5.44
C VAL A 58 -11.55 1.18 -6.19
N GLU A 59 -12.12 2.29 -6.64
CA GLU A 59 -13.47 2.37 -7.18
C GLU A 59 -13.44 2.39 -8.71
N MET A 60 -13.47 1.20 -9.33
CA MET A 60 -13.56 1.08 -10.79
C MET A 60 -14.79 0.29 -11.21
N PRO A 61 -15.47 0.64 -12.33
CA PRO A 61 -16.60 -0.11 -12.87
C PRO A 61 -16.23 -1.57 -13.23
N GLY A 62 -17.09 -2.50 -12.86
CA GLY A 62 -16.93 -3.93 -13.18
C GLY A 62 -16.06 -4.66 -12.15
N MET A 63 -14.76 -4.64 -12.30
CA MET A 63 -13.83 -5.22 -11.33
C MET A 63 -13.25 -4.09 -10.47
N ASN A 64 -13.50 -4.12 -9.16
CA ASN A 64 -12.95 -3.13 -8.24
C ASN A 64 -11.43 -3.31 -8.02
N GLY A 65 -10.77 -2.25 -7.51
CA GLY A 65 -9.33 -2.25 -7.31
C GLY A 65 -8.82 -3.35 -6.38
N LEU A 66 -9.58 -3.73 -5.34
CA LEU A 66 -9.17 -4.81 -4.43
C LEU A 66 -9.11 -6.17 -5.15
N GLN A 67 -10.11 -6.47 -5.98
CA GLN A 67 -10.13 -7.70 -6.76
C GLN A 67 -8.96 -7.76 -7.77
N PHE A 68 -8.59 -6.60 -8.30
CA PHE A 68 -7.45 -6.51 -9.20
C PHE A 68 -6.12 -6.62 -8.46
N LEU A 69 -6.00 -5.99 -7.30
CA LEU A 69 -4.86 -6.13 -6.38
C LEU A 69 -4.58 -7.59 -6.05
N GLU A 70 -5.62 -8.36 -5.68
CA GLU A 70 -5.48 -9.80 -5.40
C GLU A 70 -4.87 -10.56 -6.58
N LYS A 71 -5.33 -10.26 -7.79
CA LYS A 71 -4.79 -10.89 -9.01
C LYS A 71 -3.33 -10.51 -9.26
N ILE A 72 -2.97 -9.24 -9.08
CA ILE A 72 -1.59 -8.77 -9.21
C ILE A 72 -0.69 -9.52 -8.22
N MET A 73 -1.07 -9.53 -6.94
CA MET A 73 -0.26 -10.16 -5.89
C MET A 73 -0.11 -11.66 -6.06
N ARG A 74 -1.12 -12.34 -6.65
CA ARG A 74 -1.08 -13.78 -6.92
C ARG A 74 -0.26 -14.16 -8.15
N MET A 75 -0.38 -13.39 -9.23
CA MET A 75 0.17 -13.78 -10.53
C MET A 75 1.54 -13.17 -10.82
N ARG A 76 1.72 -11.92 -10.46
CA ARG A 76 2.95 -11.16 -10.65
C ARG A 76 3.05 -10.07 -9.57
N PRO A 77 3.57 -10.39 -8.40
CA PRO A 77 3.69 -9.42 -7.31
C PRO A 77 4.47 -8.19 -7.76
N ILE A 78 3.79 -7.07 -7.89
CA ILE A 78 4.35 -5.75 -8.18
C ILE A 78 3.89 -4.85 -7.04
N PRO A 79 4.73 -3.96 -6.48
CA PRO A 79 4.31 -2.98 -5.49
C PRO A 79 3.10 -2.17 -5.97
N VAL A 80 2.05 -2.10 -5.17
CA VAL A 80 0.84 -1.34 -5.48
C VAL A 80 0.59 -0.31 -4.41
N VAL A 81 0.43 0.95 -4.82
CA VAL A 81 -0.08 2.04 -3.98
C VAL A 81 -1.54 2.25 -4.35
N MET A 82 -2.43 1.96 -3.40
CA MET A 82 -3.85 2.23 -3.61
C MET A 82 -4.13 3.72 -3.56
N VAL A 83 -5.02 4.20 -4.40
CA VAL A 83 -5.47 5.61 -4.40
C VAL A 83 -6.98 5.61 -4.16
N SER A 84 -7.44 6.14 -3.02
CA SER A 84 -8.83 5.99 -2.60
C SER A 84 -9.45 7.31 -2.14
N SER A 85 -10.79 7.39 -2.20
CA SER A 85 -11.53 8.53 -1.66
C SER A 85 -11.46 8.57 -0.12
N LEU A 86 -11.41 9.78 0.45
CA LEU A 86 -11.43 10.02 1.91
C LEU A 86 -12.86 9.84 2.46
N THR A 87 -13.27 8.59 2.63
CA THR A 87 -14.57 8.25 3.25
C THR A 87 -14.37 7.22 4.36
N ALA A 88 -15.33 7.09 5.28
CA ALA A 88 -15.30 6.03 6.29
C ALA A 88 -15.17 4.63 5.66
N LYS A 89 -15.84 4.39 4.52
CA LYS A 89 -15.64 3.17 3.72
C LYS A 89 -14.22 3.06 3.16
N GLY A 90 -13.58 4.18 2.83
CA GLY A 90 -12.20 4.21 2.35
C GLY A 90 -11.20 3.71 3.38
N ALA A 91 -11.42 3.98 4.68
CA ALA A 91 -10.54 3.50 5.75
C ALA A 91 -10.59 1.96 5.88
N ASP A 92 -11.79 1.36 5.90
CA ASP A 92 -11.93 -0.11 5.95
C ASP A 92 -11.32 -0.77 4.72
N THR A 93 -11.49 -0.13 3.55
CA THR A 93 -10.92 -0.59 2.28
C THR A 93 -9.41 -0.50 2.27
N ALA A 94 -8.83 0.56 2.86
CA ALA A 94 -7.39 0.72 2.99
C ALA A 94 -6.77 -0.39 3.85
N ILE A 95 -7.36 -0.71 5.00
CA ILE A 95 -6.92 -1.82 5.86
C ILE A 95 -6.96 -3.14 5.08
N THR A 96 -8.07 -3.41 4.38
CA THR A 96 -8.21 -4.61 3.56
C THR A 96 -7.14 -4.68 2.46
N ALA A 97 -6.87 -3.56 1.77
CA ALA A 97 -5.85 -3.50 0.74
C ALA A 97 -4.45 -3.80 1.28
N LEU A 98 -4.10 -3.23 2.44
CA LEU A 98 -2.81 -3.49 3.10
C LEU A 98 -2.69 -4.97 3.49
N GLN A 99 -3.75 -5.57 4.05
CA GLN A 99 -3.79 -7.01 4.35
C GLN A 99 -3.65 -7.90 3.12
N MET A 100 -4.11 -7.43 1.95
CA MET A 100 -3.98 -8.10 0.66
C MET A 100 -2.60 -7.90 0.01
N GLY A 101 -1.74 -7.06 0.59
CA GLY A 101 -0.36 -6.84 0.15
C GLY A 101 -0.15 -5.55 -0.65
N ALA A 102 -1.08 -4.60 -0.61
CA ALA A 102 -0.78 -3.24 -1.07
C ALA A 102 0.37 -2.66 -0.25
N PHE A 103 1.24 -1.90 -0.89
CA PHE A 103 2.36 -1.25 -0.22
C PHE A 103 1.85 -0.15 0.73
N ASP A 104 0.91 0.66 0.26
CA ASP A 104 0.29 1.73 1.04
C ASP A 104 -1.00 2.21 0.36
N CYS A 105 -1.73 3.10 1.07
CA CYS A 105 -2.93 3.75 0.55
C CYS A 105 -2.75 5.27 0.60
N TYR A 106 -2.96 5.91 -0.56
CA TYR A 106 -2.91 7.36 -0.71
C TYR A 106 -4.32 7.93 -0.82
N PRO A 107 -4.73 8.88 0.02
CA PRO A 107 -6.05 9.48 -0.06
C PRO A 107 -6.16 10.48 -1.22
N LYS A 108 -7.26 10.44 -1.97
CA LYS A 108 -7.61 11.47 -2.96
C LYS A 108 -8.04 12.74 -2.21
N HIS A 109 -7.17 13.72 -2.13
CA HIS A 109 -7.48 14.98 -1.45
C HIS A 109 -8.29 15.92 -2.35
N ASN A 110 -9.33 16.53 -1.78
CA ASN A 110 -9.94 17.70 -2.37
C ASN A 110 -9.10 18.93 -1.97
N VAL A 111 -8.31 19.43 -2.91
CA VAL A 111 -7.45 20.60 -2.69
C VAL A 111 -8.03 21.84 -3.36
N ALA A 112 -7.61 23.01 -2.92
CA ALA A 112 -7.98 24.26 -3.54
C ALA A 112 -7.46 24.36 -4.99
N PRO A 113 -8.12 25.14 -5.88
CA PRO A 113 -7.64 25.34 -7.23
C PRO A 113 -6.19 25.85 -7.24
N GLY A 114 -5.31 25.12 -7.93
CA GLY A 114 -3.88 25.45 -8.03
C GLY A 114 -2.95 24.64 -7.12
N GLU A 115 -3.49 23.91 -6.14
CA GLU A 115 -2.71 22.98 -5.32
C GLU A 115 -2.58 21.61 -5.99
N ASP A 116 -1.52 20.88 -5.65
CA ASP A 116 -1.30 19.53 -6.15
C ASP A 116 -1.89 18.48 -5.17
N ALA A 117 -3.04 17.92 -5.54
CA ALA A 117 -3.72 16.88 -4.78
C ALA A 117 -2.87 15.60 -4.58
N PHE A 118 -1.83 15.42 -5.37
CA PHE A 118 -1.00 14.22 -5.40
C PHE A 118 0.48 14.49 -5.06
N ALA A 119 0.80 15.65 -4.47
CA ALA A 119 2.18 16.05 -4.16
C ALA A 119 2.98 15.00 -3.35
N GLY A 120 2.33 14.28 -2.43
CA GLY A 120 2.96 13.23 -1.64
C GLY A 120 3.06 11.87 -2.36
N LEU A 121 2.22 11.63 -3.37
CA LEU A 121 2.10 10.33 -4.03
C LEU A 121 3.41 9.93 -4.75
N GLY A 122 4.09 10.89 -5.38
CA GLY A 122 5.36 10.62 -6.07
C GLY A 122 6.43 10.05 -5.15
N ARG A 123 6.57 10.59 -3.93
CA ARG A 123 7.50 10.06 -2.94
C ARG A 123 7.14 8.63 -2.52
N LEU A 124 5.85 8.37 -2.31
CA LEU A 124 5.35 7.06 -1.91
C LEU A 124 5.59 5.99 -2.98
N VAL A 125 5.36 6.35 -4.24
CA VAL A 125 5.59 5.48 -5.40
C VAL A 125 7.07 5.11 -5.55
N VAL A 126 7.98 6.07 -5.40
CA VAL A 126 9.43 5.79 -5.45
C VAL A 126 9.86 4.88 -4.29
N LEU A 127 9.29 5.08 -3.11
CA LEU A 127 9.54 4.24 -1.95
C LEU A 127 9.03 2.81 -2.18
N ALA A 128 7.81 2.66 -2.71
CA ALA A 128 7.21 1.39 -3.05
C ALA A 128 8.05 0.59 -4.07
N ALA A 129 8.49 1.24 -5.13
CA ALA A 129 9.28 0.60 -6.18
C ALA A 129 10.67 0.14 -5.69
N ARG A 130 11.24 0.85 -4.71
CA ARG A 130 12.54 0.50 -4.10
C ARG A 130 12.42 -0.51 -2.96
N SER A 131 11.21 -0.75 -2.46
CA SER A 131 10.96 -1.84 -1.51
C SER A 131 10.99 -3.17 -2.26
N GLN A 132 11.52 -4.22 -1.63
CA GLN A 132 11.31 -5.55 -2.17
C GLN A 132 9.82 -5.90 -2.01
N PRO A 133 9.14 -6.36 -3.07
CA PRO A 133 7.78 -6.85 -2.92
C PRO A 133 7.80 -7.96 -1.87
N VAL A 134 7.02 -7.78 -0.81
CA VAL A 134 6.84 -8.82 0.18
C VAL A 134 6.11 -9.95 -0.53
N SER A 135 6.86 -10.96 -0.97
CA SER A 135 6.29 -12.17 -1.55
C SER A 135 5.56 -12.92 -0.43
N ARG A 136 4.29 -12.58 -0.21
CA ARG A 136 3.39 -13.23 0.75
C ARG A 136 3.15 -14.72 0.46
N ILE A 137 3.70 -15.25 -0.63
CA ILE A 137 3.53 -16.67 -1.01
C ILE A 137 4.54 -17.57 -0.29
N GLN A 138 5.49 -17.06 0.40
CA GLN A 138 6.02 -17.80 1.54
C GLN A 138 5.09 -17.50 2.74
N ARG A 139 3.92 -18.16 2.80
CA ARG A 139 3.42 -18.59 4.10
C ARG A 139 4.66 -19.18 4.78
N ARG A 140 5.31 -18.40 5.64
CA ARG A 140 6.17 -19.01 6.64
C ARG A 140 5.30 -20.12 7.21
N THR A 141 5.64 -21.36 6.88
CA THR A 141 5.19 -22.47 7.72
C THR A 141 5.35 -21.94 9.12
N PRO A 142 4.30 -21.99 9.97
CA PRO A 142 4.41 -21.48 11.32
C PRO A 142 5.76 -21.99 11.83
N SER A 143 6.71 -21.08 12.00
CA SER A 143 7.97 -21.41 12.63
C SER A 143 7.53 -22.10 13.90
N ALA A 144 8.07 -23.30 14.15
CA ALA A 144 7.71 -24.11 15.31
C ALA A 144 7.46 -23.18 16.48
N PRO A 145 6.36 -23.35 17.24
CA PRO A 145 5.95 -22.40 18.26
C PRO A 145 7.20 -22.00 19.01
N VAL A 146 7.62 -20.76 18.86
CA VAL A 146 8.70 -20.22 19.65
C VAL A 146 8.19 -20.46 21.05
N SER A 147 8.85 -21.36 21.77
CA SER A 147 8.52 -21.66 23.17
C SER A 147 8.48 -20.30 23.83
N HIS A 148 7.27 -19.79 24.06
CA HIS A 148 7.08 -18.57 24.83
C HIS A 148 7.57 -18.92 26.23
N ALA A 149 8.88 -18.80 26.44
CA ALA A 149 9.39 -18.63 27.80
C ALA A 149 8.46 -17.56 28.38
N GLN A 150 7.75 -17.88 29.44
CA GLN A 150 6.73 -17.05 30.05
C GLN A 150 7.33 -15.65 30.27
N THR A 151 7.26 -14.81 29.22
CA THR A 151 7.70 -13.44 29.29
C THR A 151 6.62 -12.72 30.10
N THR A 152 6.79 -12.70 31.40
CA THR A 152 5.96 -11.86 32.24
C THR A 152 6.43 -10.43 32.04
N TRP A 153 5.54 -9.58 31.60
CA TRP A 153 5.77 -8.14 31.72
C TRP A 153 6.11 -7.86 33.17
N GLY A 154 7.31 -7.33 33.42
CA GLY A 154 7.66 -6.95 34.79
C GLY A 154 6.62 -5.97 35.34
N ASN A 155 6.39 -5.95 36.65
CA ASN A 155 5.41 -5.09 37.33
C ASN A 155 5.62 -3.56 37.14
N SER A 156 6.47 -3.16 36.18
CA SER A 156 6.86 -1.78 35.94
C SER A 156 6.35 -1.21 34.60
N VAL A 157 5.56 -1.97 33.83
CA VAL A 157 5.01 -1.49 32.54
C VAL A 157 3.51 -1.31 32.69
N ASP A 158 3.07 -0.05 32.71
CA ASP A 158 1.65 0.32 32.87
C ASP A 158 0.94 0.45 31.52
N LEU A 159 1.68 0.76 30.45
CA LEU A 159 1.14 1.01 29.11
C LEU A 159 2.19 0.70 28.04
N VAL A 160 1.77 0.11 26.92
CA VAL A 160 2.57 -0.04 25.71
C VAL A 160 2.01 0.89 24.63
N ALA A 161 2.82 1.79 24.10
CA ALA A 161 2.46 2.64 22.98
C ALA A 161 3.24 2.21 21.72
N ILE A 162 2.54 1.96 20.62
CA ILE A 162 3.14 1.54 19.35
C ILE A 162 2.76 2.55 18.27
N GLY A 163 3.78 3.16 17.64
CA GLY A 163 3.62 3.97 16.45
C GLY A 163 3.98 3.18 15.20
N SER A 164 3.17 3.27 14.16
CA SER A 164 3.37 2.54 12.92
C SER A 164 2.98 3.40 11.71
N SER A 165 3.60 3.13 10.57
CA SER A 165 3.38 3.83 9.30
C SER A 165 3.37 2.82 8.15
N THR A 166 3.82 3.23 6.98
CA THR A 166 3.89 2.42 5.75
C THR A 166 4.48 1.02 6.01
N GLY A 167 3.75 -0.03 5.63
CA GLY A 167 4.14 -1.42 5.86
C GLY A 167 3.99 -1.91 7.31
N GLY A 168 3.45 -1.08 8.20
CA GLY A 168 3.36 -1.38 9.64
C GLY A 168 2.25 -2.35 10.03
N VAL A 169 1.23 -2.53 9.21
CA VAL A 169 0.07 -3.38 9.56
C VAL A 169 0.50 -4.83 9.79
N GLU A 170 1.30 -5.39 8.89
CA GLU A 170 1.82 -6.76 9.05
C GLU A 170 2.76 -6.91 10.25
N ALA A 171 3.63 -5.92 10.45
CA ALA A 171 4.53 -5.91 11.60
C ALA A 171 3.76 -5.84 12.92
N LEU A 172 2.66 -5.07 12.97
CA LEU A 172 1.76 -4.98 14.12
C LEU A 172 1.07 -6.32 14.39
N GLU A 173 0.54 -6.99 13.36
CA GLU A 173 -0.07 -8.32 13.51
C GLU A 173 0.93 -9.34 14.06
N GLU A 174 2.16 -9.36 13.56
CA GLU A 174 3.22 -10.25 14.06
C GLU A 174 3.60 -9.94 15.51
N VAL A 175 3.81 -8.67 15.83
CA VAL A 175 4.16 -8.23 17.20
C VAL A 175 3.03 -8.53 18.18
N LEU A 176 1.79 -8.18 17.85
CA LEU A 176 0.63 -8.38 18.73
C LEU A 176 0.30 -9.87 18.92
N SER A 177 0.49 -10.69 17.89
CA SER A 177 0.29 -12.13 18.00
C SER A 177 1.26 -12.82 18.98
N GLY A 178 2.42 -12.19 19.22
CA GLY A 178 3.41 -12.63 20.21
C GLY A 178 3.15 -12.16 21.63
N PHE A 179 2.15 -11.31 21.86
CA PHE A 179 1.87 -10.78 23.21
C PHE A 179 1.23 -11.84 24.10
N PRO A 180 1.65 -11.94 25.37
CA PRO A 180 1.02 -12.85 26.33
C PRO A 180 -0.39 -12.36 26.69
N GLN A 181 -1.27 -13.31 27.10
CA GLN A 181 -2.67 -12.99 27.48
C GLN A 181 -2.80 -11.92 28.57
N LYS A 182 -1.80 -11.79 29.45
CA LYS A 182 -1.73 -10.77 30.49
C LYS A 182 -0.74 -9.68 30.10
N SER A 183 -1.07 -8.94 29.06
CA SER A 183 -0.31 -7.77 28.63
C SER A 183 -0.87 -6.50 29.25
N PRO A 184 -0.04 -5.47 29.48
CA PRO A 184 -0.52 -4.13 29.78
C PRO A 184 -1.45 -3.62 28.67
N PRO A 185 -2.28 -2.59 28.93
CA PRO A 185 -3.01 -1.89 27.89
C PRO A 185 -2.10 -1.45 26.75
N VAL A 186 -2.56 -1.61 25.51
CA VAL A 186 -1.80 -1.25 24.31
C VAL A 186 -2.54 -0.16 23.56
N VAL A 187 -1.85 0.92 23.26
CA VAL A 187 -2.33 2.00 22.39
C VAL A 187 -1.53 1.98 21.10
N ILE A 188 -2.24 1.95 19.97
CA ILE A 188 -1.62 1.88 18.64
C ILE A 188 -2.03 3.12 17.86
N CYS A 189 -1.03 3.79 17.27
CA CYS A 189 -1.20 4.87 16.31
C CYS A 189 -0.64 4.39 14.97
N GLN A 190 -1.53 4.12 14.00
CA GLN A 190 -1.18 3.74 12.64
C GLN A 190 -1.45 4.91 11.71
N HIS A 191 -0.41 5.39 11.03
CA HIS A 191 -0.55 6.35 9.95
C HIS A 191 -1.01 5.61 8.69
N MET A 192 -2.12 6.08 8.12
CA MET A 192 -2.73 5.58 6.88
C MET A 192 -2.84 6.68 5.85
#